data_1517f304984ec6508b3c8f0af54a062c
#
_entry.id   1517f304984ec6508b3c8f0af54a062c
#
_cell.length_a   1.000
_cell.length_b   1.000
_cell.length_c   1.000
_cell.angle_alpha   90.00
_cell.angle_beta   90.00
_cell.angle_gamma   90.00
#
_symmetry.space_group_name_H-M   'P 1'
#
loop_
_entity.id
_entity.type
_entity.pdbx_description
1 polymer ?
#
loop_
_entity_poly.entity_id
_entity_poly.type
_entity_poly.pdbx_seq_one_letter_code
_entity_poly.pdbx_strand_id
1 'polypeptide(L)'
;FWKSLRDDENGGYYGYMDFDLQLDKTAEKGCILNSRILWFFASAALATGREDLRAEADHAYRFMTQHCVDRTNGGVYWSVTYDGKPLDTTKHTYNQAFAIYALSAYYRLTKNADALALARSLFEAIESHCTDAGGYLEAFTIDWQPESNEKLSENGVMATRTMNTLLHVFEGYAGLYEAAPSDEVRSALVRILDIYVSKIYSPELHRQLVFFDRDYNSLIDLYSYGHHIETSWLIDWGTRLLGCLLYTSPSPRD
;
A
#
# COMPACT_ATOMS: atom_id res chain seq x y z
N PHE A 1 0.48 -21.92 4.02
CA PHE A 1 -0.08 -21.54 2.72
C PHE A 1 0.90 -20.69 1.94
N TRP A 2 1.28 -19.46 2.37
CA TRP A 2 2.14 -18.57 1.57
C TRP A 2 3.48 -19.20 1.14
N LYS A 3 4.11 -20.02 1.98
CA LYS A 3 5.33 -20.74 1.62
C LYS A 3 5.13 -21.72 0.45
N SER A 4 3.94 -22.29 0.27
CA SER A 4 3.66 -23.20 -0.86
C SER A 4 3.51 -22.48 -2.20
N LEU A 5 3.40 -21.15 -2.18
CA LEU A 5 3.36 -20.31 -3.39
C LEU A 5 4.73 -19.77 -3.80
N ARG A 6 5.79 -20.13 -3.08
CA ARG A 6 7.13 -19.68 -3.39
C ARG A 6 7.60 -20.23 -4.73
N ASP A 7 8.13 -19.34 -5.56
CA ASP A 7 8.76 -19.69 -6.84
C ASP A 7 10.29 -19.69 -6.67
N ASP A 8 10.87 -20.88 -6.63
CA ASP A 8 12.33 -21.04 -6.49
C ASP A 8 13.06 -20.99 -7.86
N GLU A 9 12.33 -21.02 -8.97
CA GLU A 9 12.91 -20.95 -10.32
C GLU A 9 13.09 -19.50 -10.79
N ASN A 10 12.02 -18.70 -10.67
CA ASN A 10 11.98 -17.33 -11.17
C ASN A 10 11.96 -16.28 -10.06
N GLY A 11 11.98 -16.70 -8.81
CA GLY A 11 11.92 -15.81 -7.65
C GLY A 11 10.52 -15.29 -7.31
N GLY A 12 10.37 -14.72 -6.14
CA GLY A 12 9.09 -14.22 -5.64
C GLY A 12 8.09 -15.34 -5.36
N TYR A 13 6.82 -15.02 -5.56
CA TYR A 13 5.70 -15.93 -5.29
C TYR A 13 4.79 -15.99 -6.51
N TYR A 14 4.23 -17.18 -6.78
CA TYR A 14 3.30 -17.38 -7.90
C TYR A 14 2.09 -16.48 -7.77
N GLY A 15 1.63 -15.93 -8.90
CA GLY A 15 0.59 -14.90 -8.95
C GLY A 15 -0.83 -15.43 -8.89
N TYR A 16 -1.06 -16.71 -9.21
CA TYR A 16 -2.40 -17.26 -9.30
C TYR A 16 -2.49 -18.73 -8.87
N MET A 17 -3.51 -19.03 -8.10
CA MET A 17 -3.95 -20.37 -7.75
C MET A 17 -5.47 -20.40 -7.87
N ASP A 18 -6.02 -21.39 -8.54
CA ASP A 18 -7.46 -21.53 -8.72
C ASP A 18 -8.19 -22.05 -7.46
N PHE A 19 -9.50 -22.18 -7.56
CA PHE A 19 -10.34 -22.66 -6.46
C PHE A 19 -10.04 -24.10 -6.06
N ASP A 20 -9.59 -24.94 -7.01
CA ASP A 20 -9.21 -26.34 -6.78
C ASP A 20 -7.74 -26.46 -6.31
N LEU A 21 -7.12 -25.35 -5.92
CA LEU A 21 -5.73 -25.25 -5.48
C LEU A 21 -4.71 -25.65 -6.56
N GLN A 22 -5.09 -25.52 -7.83
CA GLN A 22 -4.17 -25.75 -8.94
C GLN A 22 -3.38 -24.45 -9.19
N LEU A 23 -2.08 -24.57 -9.14
CA LEU A 23 -1.16 -23.45 -9.28
C LEU A 23 -0.88 -23.18 -10.77
N ASP A 24 -1.19 -21.96 -11.25
CA ASP A 24 -0.71 -21.50 -12.54
C ASP A 24 0.68 -20.84 -12.39
N LYS A 25 1.71 -21.60 -12.78
CA LYS A 25 3.10 -21.16 -12.69
C LYS A 25 3.48 -20.12 -13.74
N THR A 26 2.63 -19.88 -14.74
CA THR A 26 2.85 -18.95 -15.84
C THR A 26 2.03 -17.66 -15.70
N ALA A 27 1.18 -17.58 -14.69
CA ALA A 27 0.43 -16.38 -14.39
C ALA A 27 1.35 -15.20 -14.03
N GLU A 28 0.92 -14.00 -14.39
CA GLU A 28 1.63 -12.77 -14.01
C GLU A 28 1.78 -12.64 -12.48
N LYS A 29 2.85 -11.99 -12.06
CA LYS A 29 3.10 -11.70 -10.65
C LYS A 29 2.78 -10.24 -10.36
N GLY A 30 1.72 -10.01 -9.58
CA GLY A 30 1.37 -8.68 -9.11
C GLY A 30 2.45 -8.13 -8.17
N CYS A 31 2.92 -6.90 -8.42
CA CYS A 31 3.91 -6.28 -7.55
C CYS A 31 3.32 -6.00 -6.15
N ILE A 32 2.03 -5.67 -6.09
CA ILE A 32 1.33 -5.49 -4.82
C ILE A 32 1.22 -6.80 -4.02
N LEU A 33 0.98 -7.95 -4.68
CA LEU A 33 0.95 -9.25 -4.02
C LEU A 33 2.30 -9.56 -3.37
N ASN A 34 3.39 -9.39 -4.13
CA ASN A 34 4.75 -9.65 -3.63
C ASN A 34 5.14 -8.67 -2.51
N SER A 35 4.69 -7.39 -2.57
CA SER A 35 4.84 -6.43 -1.48
C SER A 35 4.13 -6.90 -0.21
N ARG A 36 2.86 -7.32 -0.31
CA ARG A 36 2.08 -7.81 0.84
C ARG A 36 2.67 -9.08 1.45
N ILE A 37 3.21 -9.97 0.63
CA ILE A 37 3.92 -11.18 1.10
C ILE A 37 5.22 -10.80 1.82
N LEU A 38 5.99 -9.85 1.30
CA LEU A 38 7.16 -9.31 1.98
C LEU A 38 6.80 -8.73 3.34
N TRP A 39 5.76 -7.89 3.42
CA TRP A 39 5.27 -7.34 4.67
C TRP A 39 4.87 -8.43 5.67
N PHE A 40 4.10 -9.43 5.20
CA PHE A 40 3.64 -10.53 6.03
C PHE A 40 4.81 -11.30 6.67
N PHE A 41 5.78 -11.73 5.87
CA PHE A 41 6.90 -12.49 6.39
C PHE A 41 7.84 -11.65 7.25
N ALA A 42 8.08 -10.40 6.89
CA ALA A 42 8.89 -9.49 7.70
C ALA A 42 8.25 -9.23 9.08
N SER A 43 6.94 -8.95 9.10
CA SER A 43 6.20 -8.71 10.35
C SER A 43 6.09 -9.97 11.20
N ALA A 44 5.84 -11.13 10.58
CA ALA A 44 5.78 -12.41 11.29
C ALA A 44 7.15 -12.80 11.87
N ALA A 45 8.26 -12.55 11.15
CA ALA A 45 9.60 -12.76 11.65
C ALA A 45 9.94 -11.84 12.84
N LEU A 46 9.56 -10.56 12.74
CA LEU A 46 9.71 -9.59 13.85
C LEU A 46 8.94 -10.03 15.09
N ALA A 47 7.71 -10.50 14.93
CA ALA A 47 6.86 -10.90 16.05
C ALA A 47 7.27 -12.22 16.70
N THR A 48 7.90 -13.13 15.96
CA THR A 48 8.17 -14.51 16.41
C THR A 48 9.65 -14.83 16.59
N GLY A 49 10.57 -14.03 16.03
CA GLY A 49 12.01 -14.31 16.00
C GLY A 49 12.40 -15.51 15.12
N ARG A 50 11.51 -15.98 14.24
CA ARG A 50 11.73 -17.18 13.43
C ARG A 50 12.57 -16.88 12.19
N GLU A 51 13.74 -17.53 12.08
CA GLU A 51 14.67 -17.38 10.94
C GLU A 51 14.11 -17.93 9.62
N ASP A 52 13.26 -18.96 9.67
CA ASP A 52 12.63 -19.49 8.45
C ASP A 52 11.64 -18.50 7.82
N LEU A 53 11.01 -17.62 8.62
CA LEU A 53 10.16 -16.54 8.12
C LEU A 53 10.99 -15.36 7.60
N ARG A 54 12.15 -15.10 8.22
CA ARG A 54 13.11 -14.12 7.72
C ARG A 54 13.65 -14.52 6.34
N ALA A 55 13.98 -15.80 6.13
CA ALA A 55 14.42 -16.29 4.84
C ALA A 55 13.37 -16.10 3.72
N GLU A 56 12.08 -16.24 4.05
CA GLU A 56 10.98 -15.93 3.12
C GLU A 56 10.87 -14.41 2.84
N ALA A 57 11.03 -13.56 3.86
CA ALA A 57 11.08 -12.12 3.66
C ALA A 57 12.26 -11.70 2.76
N ASP A 58 13.45 -12.30 2.95
CA ASP A 58 14.60 -12.06 2.10
C ASP A 58 14.36 -12.48 0.65
N HIS A 59 13.63 -13.59 0.44
CA HIS A 59 13.24 -14.06 -0.89
C HIS A 59 12.29 -13.06 -1.57
N ALA A 60 11.24 -12.63 -0.88
CA ALA A 60 10.30 -11.63 -1.38
C ALA A 60 10.98 -10.29 -1.69
N TYR A 61 11.85 -9.82 -0.80
CA TYR A 61 12.60 -8.58 -0.96
C TYR A 61 13.49 -8.59 -2.21
N ARG A 62 14.23 -9.69 -2.43
CA ARG A 62 15.06 -9.83 -3.65
C ARG A 62 14.22 -9.72 -4.91
N PHE A 63 13.12 -10.46 -5.00
CA PHE A 63 12.25 -10.40 -6.16
C PHE A 63 11.67 -8.99 -6.38
N MET A 64 11.12 -8.38 -5.33
CA MET A 64 10.53 -7.04 -5.41
C MET A 64 11.56 -6.03 -5.91
N THR A 65 12.78 -6.01 -5.36
CA THR A 65 13.80 -5.04 -5.72
C THR A 65 14.43 -5.28 -7.08
N GLN A 66 14.47 -6.53 -7.56
CA GLN A 66 15.06 -6.87 -8.85
C GLN A 66 14.08 -6.72 -10.02
N HIS A 67 12.78 -6.98 -9.79
CA HIS A 67 11.79 -7.12 -10.86
C HIS A 67 10.65 -6.12 -10.81
N CYS A 68 10.18 -5.71 -9.62
CA CYS A 68 9.03 -4.81 -9.52
C CYS A 68 9.39 -3.33 -9.61
N VAL A 69 10.64 -2.94 -9.37
CA VAL A 69 11.08 -1.54 -9.34
C VAL A 69 11.45 -1.05 -10.73
N ASP A 70 10.83 0.07 -11.14
CA ASP A 70 11.22 0.80 -12.34
C ASP A 70 12.49 1.63 -12.06
N ARG A 71 13.59 1.18 -12.61
CA ARG A 71 14.89 1.85 -12.41
C ARG A 71 15.11 3.08 -13.28
N THR A 72 14.25 3.28 -14.29
CA THR A 72 14.34 4.39 -15.23
C THR A 72 13.54 5.59 -14.75
N ASN A 73 12.27 5.36 -14.42
CA ASN A 73 11.34 6.43 -14.04
C ASN A 73 11.03 6.46 -12.53
N GLY A 74 11.57 5.52 -11.77
CA GLY A 74 11.23 5.34 -10.36
C GLY A 74 9.86 4.68 -10.13
N GLY A 75 9.56 4.34 -8.89
CA GLY A 75 8.32 3.66 -8.54
C GLY A 75 8.35 2.16 -8.78
N VAL A 76 7.20 1.50 -8.57
CA VAL A 76 7.00 0.08 -8.83
C VAL A 76 5.92 -0.12 -9.90
N TYR A 77 6.08 -1.15 -10.72
CA TYR A 77 5.11 -1.58 -11.73
C TYR A 77 3.85 -2.17 -11.09
N TRP A 78 2.76 -2.24 -11.83
CA TRP A 78 1.55 -2.97 -11.41
C TRP A 78 1.81 -4.47 -11.37
N SER A 79 2.33 -5.02 -12.48
CA SER A 79 2.68 -6.44 -12.56
C SER A 79 3.89 -6.70 -13.44
N VAL A 80 4.45 -7.91 -13.25
CA VAL A 80 5.52 -8.47 -14.08
C VAL A 80 5.10 -9.84 -14.59
N THR A 81 5.74 -10.32 -15.64
CA THR A 81 5.55 -11.69 -16.12
C THR A 81 6.01 -12.70 -15.05
N TYR A 82 5.65 -13.97 -15.20
CA TYR A 82 6.06 -15.02 -14.28
C TYR A 82 7.59 -15.10 -14.10
N ASP A 83 8.37 -14.73 -15.14
CA ASP A 83 9.84 -14.71 -15.15
C ASP A 83 10.43 -13.33 -14.80
N GLY A 84 9.60 -12.39 -14.33
CA GLY A 84 10.04 -11.11 -13.75
C GLY A 84 10.29 -9.97 -14.72
N LYS A 85 9.82 -10.03 -15.97
CA LYS A 85 9.89 -8.90 -16.91
C LYS A 85 8.71 -7.94 -16.70
N PRO A 86 8.89 -6.62 -16.83
CA PRO A 86 7.76 -5.68 -16.76
C PRO A 86 6.64 -6.09 -17.73
N LEU A 87 5.39 -6.17 -17.23
CA LEU A 87 4.21 -6.53 -18.01
C LEU A 87 3.22 -5.37 -18.04
N ASP A 88 2.61 -5.07 -16.91
CA ASP A 88 1.79 -3.88 -16.75
C ASP A 88 2.60 -2.83 -15.99
N THR A 89 2.98 -1.78 -16.71
CA THR A 89 3.87 -0.73 -16.21
C THR A 89 3.14 0.45 -15.59
N THR A 90 1.80 0.38 -15.51
CA THR A 90 0.97 1.41 -14.85
C THR A 90 1.42 1.60 -13.40
N LYS A 91 1.48 2.84 -12.95
CA LYS A 91 1.86 3.20 -11.58
C LYS A 91 0.63 3.68 -10.81
N HIS A 92 0.13 2.85 -9.93
CA HIS A 92 -0.92 3.22 -9.01
C HIS A 92 -0.33 3.70 -7.68
N THR A 93 -0.83 4.83 -7.18
CA THR A 93 -0.47 5.36 -5.85
C THR A 93 -0.64 4.30 -4.77
N TYR A 94 -1.75 3.57 -4.82
CA TYR A 94 -2.05 2.41 -3.99
C TYR A 94 -0.92 1.37 -3.97
N ASN A 95 -0.38 1.00 -5.13
CA ASN A 95 0.69 0.00 -5.24
C ASN A 95 2.03 0.53 -4.69
N GLN A 96 2.35 1.81 -4.93
CA GLN A 96 3.53 2.45 -4.36
C GLN A 96 3.48 2.44 -2.82
N ALA A 97 2.30 2.72 -2.26
CA ALA A 97 2.09 2.74 -0.81
C ALA A 97 2.32 1.36 -0.16
N PHE A 98 1.83 0.28 -0.76
CA PHE A 98 2.11 -1.09 -0.28
C PHE A 98 3.59 -1.46 -0.37
N ALA A 99 4.28 -0.97 -1.39
CA ALA A 99 5.72 -1.16 -1.49
C ALA A 99 6.47 -0.45 -0.35
N ILE A 100 6.10 0.78 -0.02
CA ILE A 100 6.65 1.52 1.13
C ILE A 100 6.40 0.74 2.43
N TYR A 101 5.17 0.26 2.63
CA TYR A 101 4.78 -0.49 3.82
C TYR A 101 5.64 -1.75 4.02
N ALA A 102 5.78 -2.52 2.94
CA ALA A 102 6.58 -3.75 2.95
C ALA A 102 8.06 -3.51 3.20
N LEU A 103 8.66 -2.53 2.51
CA LEU A 103 10.06 -2.15 2.67
C LEU A 103 10.36 -1.63 4.07
N SER A 104 9.42 -0.88 4.67
CA SER A 104 9.52 -0.38 6.03
C SER A 104 9.53 -1.51 7.06
N ALA A 105 8.64 -2.51 6.91
CA ALA A 105 8.64 -3.71 7.75
C ALA A 105 9.94 -4.52 7.59
N TYR A 106 10.42 -4.68 6.35
CA TYR A 106 11.67 -5.38 6.08
C TYR A 106 12.89 -4.64 6.66
N TYR A 107 12.92 -3.30 6.57
CA TYR A 107 13.96 -2.49 7.23
C TYR A 107 13.92 -2.65 8.76
N ARG A 108 12.75 -2.69 9.37
CA ARG A 108 12.62 -2.94 10.82
C ARG A 108 13.22 -4.29 11.22
N LEU A 109 12.99 -5.32 10.40
CA LEU A 109 13.51 -6.68 10.62
C LEU A 109 15.04 -6.76 10.44
N THR A 110 15.58 -6.16 9.36
CA THR A 110 16.94 -6.44 8.88
C THR A 110 17.93 -5.31 9.10
N LYS A 111 17.42 -4.08 9.28
CA LYS A 111 18.19 -2.82 9.22
C LYS A 111 18.90 -2.59 7.88
N ASN A 112 18.38 -3.19 6.79
CA ASN A 112 18.91 -3.02 5.45
C ASN A 112 18.70 -1.57 4.97
N ALA A 113 19.78 -0.83 4.80
CA ALA A 113 19.74 0.58 4.42
C ALA A 113 19.17 0.81 3.00
N ASP A 114 19.36 -0.13 2.07
CA ASP A 114 18.82 -0.03 0.71
C ASP A 114 17.30 -0.16 0.70
N ALA A 115 16.73 -0.99 1.60
CA ALA A 115 15.28 -1.09 1.75
C ALA A 115 14.69 0.23 2.25
N LEU A 116 15.32 0.89 3.22
CA LEU A 116 14.88 2.19 3.70
C LEU A 116 15.04 3.28 2.63
N ALA A 117 16.16 3.29 1.91
CA ALA A 117 16.40 4.23 0.82
C ALA A 117 15.34 4.11 -0.27
N LEU A 118 14.99 2.86 -0.66
CA LEU A 118 13.93 2.62 -1.64
C LEU A 118 12.55 3.04 -1.10
N ALA A 119 12.23 2.75 0.16
CA ALA A 119 10.97 3.20 0.76
C ALA A 119 10.84 4.74 0.73
N ARG A 120 11.92 5.46 1.04
CA ARG A 120 11.95 6.93 0.96
C ARG A 120 11.81 7.44 -0.47
N SER A 121 12.48 6.84 -1.44
CA SER A 121 12.35 7.25 -2.85
C SER A 121 10.92 7.04 -3.38
N LEU A 122 10.21 6.00 -2.92
CA LEU A 122 8.81 5.78 -3.25
C LEU A 122 7.90 6.80 -2.56
N PHE A 123 8.19 7.17 -1.32
CA PHE A 123 7.51 8.27 -0.64
C PHE A 123 7.66 9.59 -1.43
N GLU A 124 8.88 9.95 -1.82
CA GLU A 124 9.17 11.14 -2.63
C GLU A 124 8.45 11.08 -3.99
N ALA A 125 8.39 9.92 -4.62
CA ALA A 125 7.68 9.73 -5.88
C ALA A 125 6.17 9.96 -5.72
N ILE A 126 5.53 9.42 -4.67
CA ILE A 126 4.11 9.70 -4.40
C ILE A 126 3.89 11.20 -4.16
N GLU A 127 4.70 11.83 -3.31
CA GLU A 127 4.52 13.25 -2.98
C GLU A 127 4.75 14.17 -4.18
N SER A 128 5.64 13.77 -5.11
CA SER A 128 5.99 14.60 -6.28
C SER A 128 5.04 14.39 -7.47
N HIS A 129 4.56 13.16 -7.69
CA HIS A 129 3.82 12.80 -8.90
C HIS A 129 2.35 12.49 -8.65
N CYS A 130 2.01 11.96 -7.48
CA CYS A 130 0.68 11.43 -7.21
C CYS A 130 -0.19 12.39 -6.39
N THR A 131 0.22 13.64 -6.19
CA THR A 131 -0.53 14.62 -5.41
C THR A 131 -0.92 15.84 -6.23
N ASP A 132 -2.01 16.48 -5.83
CA ASP A 132 -2.38 17.83 -6.25
C ASP A 132 -2.84 18.66 -5.02
N ALA A 133 -3.37 19.86 -5.25
CA ALA A 133 -3.86 20.72 -4.16
C ALA A 133 -4.97 20.08 -3.30
N GLY A 134 -5.70 19.10 -3.83
CA GLY A 134 -6.78 18.39 -3.11
C GLY A 134 -6.31 17.14 -2.35
N GLY A 135 -5.17 16.58 -2.68
CA GLY A 135 -4.66 15.33 -2.07
C GLY A 135 -4.11 14.34 -3.09
N TYR A 136 -4.36 13.06 -2.89
CA TYR A 136 -3.76 11.98 -3.69
C TYR A 136 -4.64 11.58 -4.86
N LEU A 137 -4.00 11.31 -6.01
CA LEU A 137 -4.58 10.80 -7.25
C LEU A 137 -4.25 9.31 -7.40
N GLU A 138 -4.96 8.61 -8.30
CA GLU A 138 -4.98 7.14 -8.31
C GLU A 138 -3.91 6.50 -9.21
N ALA A 139 -3.89 6.86 -10.51
CA ALA A 139 -3.21 6.10 -11.55
C ALA A 139 -2.40 6.98 -12.49
N PHE A 140 -1.26 6.44 -12.94
CA PHE A 140 -0.30 7.12 -13.80
C PHE A 140 0.31 6.14 -14.80
N THR A 141 0.73 6.67 -15.94
CA THR A 141 1.57 5.94 -16.89
C THR A 141 2.96 5.67 -16.31
N ILE A 142 3.78 4.90 -17.03
CA ILE A 142 5.14 4.57 -16.63
C ILE A 142 6.01 5.82 -16.35
N ASP A 143 5.77 6.92 -17.05
CA ASP A 143 6.47 8.21 -16.94
C ASP A 143 5.69 9.24 -16.10
N TRP A 144 4.77 8.78 -15.25
CA TRP A 144 4.00 9.57 -14.29
C TRP A 144 3.01 10.57 -14.91
N GLN A 145 2.54 10.34 -16.15
CA GLN A 145 1.41 11.10 -16.67
C GLN A 145 0.10 10.53 -16.11
N PRO A 146 -0.94 11.37 -15.89
CA PRO A 146 -2.23 10.88 -15.42
C PRO A 146 -2.80 9.77 -16.32
N GLU A 147 -3.32 8.71 -15.70
CA GLU A 147 -3.90 7.54 -16.35
C GLU A 147 -5.30 7.24 -15.79
N SER A 148 -6.07 6.44 -16.51
CA SER A 148 -7.40 5.99 -16.09
C SER A 148 -7.30 5.06 -14.85
N ASN A 149 -8.19 5.28 -13.88
CA ASN A 149 -8.28 4.43 -12.68
C ASN A 149 -9.22 3.23 -12.86
N GLU A 150 -9.20 2.58 -14.02
CA GLU A 150 -10.07 1.43 -14.31
C GLU A 150 -9.82 0.25 -13.36
N LYS A 151 -8.57 0.03 -12.96
CA LYS A 151 -8.16 -1.11 -12.11
C LYS A 151 -8.71 -1.05 -10.69
N LEU A 152 -8.93 0.14 -10.16
CA LEU A 152 -9.47 0.34 -8.81
C LEU A 152 -10.85 1.01 -8.81
N SER A 153 -11.48 1.09 -10.00
CA SER A 153 -12.85 1.59 -10.17
C SER A 153 -13.81 0.41 -10.15
N GLU A 154 -14.76 0.45 -9.23
CA GLU A 154 -15.73 -0.61 -9.01
C GLU A 154 -17.15 -0.09 -9.18
N ASN A 155 -18.12 -1.00 -9.35
CA ASN A 155 -19.54 -0.67 -9.42
C ASN A 155 -19.91 0.32 -10.56
N GLY A 156 -19.14 0.33 -11.65
CA GLY A 156 -19.36 1.20 -12.80
C GLY A 156 -19.02 2.67 -12.55
N VAL A 157 -18.29 2.97 -11.49
CA VAL A 157 -17.87 4.33 -11.11
C VAL A 157 -16.41 4.54 -11.41
N MET A 158 -16.08 5.53 -12.25
CA MET A 158 -14.71 5.97 -12.47
C MET A 158 -14.37 7.07 -11.46
N ALA A 159 -13.58 6.73 -10.46
CA ALA A 159 -13.20 7.65 -9.41
C ALA A 159 -11.82 8.26 -9.66
N THR A 160 -11.69 9.57 -9.40
CA THR A 160 -10.41 10.28 -9.46
C THR A 160 -9.64 10.13 -8.14
N ARG A 161 -10.39 9.94 -7.04
CA ARG A 161 -9.87 9.70 -5.70
C ARG A 161 -10.69 8.61 -5.03
N THR A 162 -10.04 7.77 -4.26
CA THR A 162 -10.72 6.75 -3.45
C THR A 162 -10.28 6.82 -1.99
N MET A 163 -11.21 6.51 -1.11
CA MET A 163 -10.89 6.30 0.29
C MET A 163 -9.85 5.18 0.46
N ASN A 164 -9.97 4.14 -0.36
CA ASN A 164 -9.07 2.97 -0.33
C ASN A 164 -7.60 3.37 -0.58
N THR A 165 -7.33 4.12 -1.64
CA THR A 165 -5.96 4.61 -1.92
C THR A 165 -5.45 5.50 -0.79
N LEU A 166 -6.27 6.44 -0.31
CA LEU A 166 -5.87 7.33 0.78
C LEU A 166 -5.53 6.56 2.06
N LEU A 167 -6.32 5.53 2.38
CA LEU A 167 -6.10 4.66 3.54
C LEU A 167 -4.74 3.96 3.46
N HIS A 168 -4.42 3.37 2.32
CA HIS A 168 -3.18 2.62 2.17
C HIS A 168 -1.94 3.51 1.99
N VAL A 169 -2.11 4.74 1.49
CA VAL A 169 -1.04 5.76 1.59
C VAL A 169 -0.76 6.09 3.06
N PHE A 170 -1.80 6.28 3.87
CA PHE A 170 -1.65 6.49 5.30
C PHE A 170 -0.96 5.31 5.99
N GLU A 171 -1.38 4.08 5.69
CA GLU A 171 -0.77 2.85 6.20
C GLU A 171 0.72 2.75 5.84
N GLY A 172 1.06 2.95 4.58
CA GLY A 172 2.44 2.91 4.09
C GLY A 172 3.32 3.97 4.78
N TYR A 173 2.80 5.18 4.91
CA TYR A 173 3.51 6.28 5.57
C TYR A 173 3.63 6.08 7.08
N ALA A 174 2.60 5.54 7.74
CA ALA A 174 2.67 5.18 9.15
C ALA A 174 3.75 4.12 9.40
N GLY A 175 3.82 3.10 8.54
CA GLY A 175 4.89 2.10 8.58
C GLY A 175 6.29 2.69 8.36
N LEU A 176 6.43 3.63 7.43
CA LEU A 176 7.69 4.33 7.18
C LEU A 176 8.08 5.23 8.38
N TYR A 177 7.11 5.95 8.93
CA TYR A 177 7.32 6.80 10.11
C TYR A 177 7.74 5.97 11.34
N GLU A 178 7.09 4.83 11.57
CA GLU A 178 7.47 3.91 12.65
C GLU A 178 8.88 3.33 12.46
N ALA A 179 9.28 3.06 11.22
CA ALA A 179 10.58 2.48 10.88
C ALA A 179 11.73 3.50 10.96
N ALA A 180 11.49 4.74 10.49
CA ALA A 180 12.47 5.82 10.40
C ALA A 180 11.75 7.19 10.40
N PRO A 181 11.40 7.73 11.57
CA PRO A 181 10.68 8.99 11.70
C PRO A 181 11.36 10.16 10.96
N SER A 182 10.56 10.98 10.27
CA SER A 182 11.01 12.26 9.69
C SER A 182 9.86 13.28 9.68
N ASP A 183 10.20 14.57 9.63
CA ASP A 183 9.21 15.65 9.65
C ASP A 183 8.37 15.68 8.37
N GLU A 184 8.94 15.27 7.23
CA GLU A 184 8.24 15.21 5.94
C GLU A 184 7.13 14.14 5.98
N VAL A 185 7.47 12.93 6.43
CA VAL A 185 6.49 11.83 6.56
C VAL A 185 5.43 12.18 7.62
N ARG A 186 5.85 12.80 8.73
CA ARG A 186 4.92 13.28 9.75
C ARG A 186 3.92 14.29 9.20
N SER A 187 4.39 15.27 8.42
CA SER A 187 3.55 16.29 7.80
C SER A 187 2.57 15.70 6.80
N ALA A 188 3.00 14.70 6.00
CA ALA A 188 2.14 13.98 5.08
C ALA A 188 1.04 13.20 5.82
N LEU A 189 1.37 12.50 6.91
CA LEU A 189 0.40 11.79 7.74
C LEU A 189 -0.66 12.73 8.33
N VAL A 190 -0.25 13.87 8.86
CA VAL A 190 -1.19 14.88 9.39
C VAL A 190 -2.11 15.38 8.28
N ARG A 191 -1.58 15.72 7.11
CA ARG A 191 -2.39 16.14 5.94
C ARG A 191 -3.42 15.07 5.55
N ILE A 192 -3.06 13.79 5.57
CA ILE A 192 -4.00 12.71 5.26
C ILE A 192 -5.11 12.63 6.30
N LEU A 193 -4.79 12.76 7.58
CA LEU A 193 -5.80 12.82 8.65
C LEU A 193 -6.76 13.99 8.48
N ASP A 194 -6.26 15.15 8.09
CA ASP A 194 -7.11 16.31 7.81
C ASP A 194 -8.07 16.05 6.64
N ILE A 195 -7.61 15.35 5.59
CA ILE A 195 -8.47 14.93 4.48
C ILE A 195 -9.52 13.93 4.96
N TYR A 196 -9.15 12.95 5.79
CA TYR A 196 -10.09 12.00 6.36
C TYR A 196 -11.22 12.68 7.12
N VAL A 197 -10.89 13.59 8.03
CA VAL A 197 -11.86 14.29 8.87
C VAL A 197 -12.73 15.24 8.05
N SER A 198 -12.14 15.94 7.07
CA SER A 198 -12.84 17.01 6.36
C SER A 198 -13.55 16.59 5.07
N LYS A 199 -13.15 15.43 4.46
CA LYS A 199 -13.60 15.01 3.13
C LYS A 199 -14.14 13.58 3.07
N ILE A 200 -13.56 12.67 3.82
CA ILE A 200 -13.89 11.23 3.72
C ILE A 200 -14.98 10.86 4.73
N TYR A 201 -14.85 11.28 5.98
CA TYR A 201 -15.83 10.98 7.01
C TYR A 201 -17.05 11.90 6.90
N SER A 202 -18.25 11.29 6.81
CA SER A 202 -19.52 11.99 6.90
C SER A 202 -20.06 11.94 8.32
N PRO A 203 -20.11 13.04 9.06
CA PRO A 203 -20.67 13.07 10.40
C PRO A 203 -22.19 12.85 10.40
N GLU A 204 -22.88 13.16 9.31
CA GLU A 204 -24.32 12.95 9.16
C GLU A 204 -24.69 11.48 9.01
N LEU A 205 -23.85 10.74 8.24
CA LEU A 205 -24.06 9.32 7.97
C LEU A 205 -23.33 8.42 8.96
N HIS A 206 -22.50 8.99 9.84
CA HIS A 206 -21.61 8.27 10.77
C HIS A 206 -20.74 7.19 10.09
N ARG A 207 -20.25 7.50 8.88
CA ARG A 207 -19.41 6.60 8.09
C ARG A 207 -18.48 7.36 7.16
N GLN A 208 -17.49 6.66 6.62
CA GLN A 208 -16.68 7.17 5.52
C GLN A 208 -17.38 6.96 4.16
N LEU A 209 -17.17 7.91 3.25
CA LEU A 209 -17.52 7.80 1.84
C LEU A 209 -16.37 7.13 1.07
N VAL A 210 -16.62 6.61 -0.14
CA VAL A 210 -15.70 5.64 -0.76
C VAL A 210 -15.08 6.16 -2.06
N PHE A 211 -15.89 6.62 -3.01
CA PHE A 211 -15.46 7.05 -4.33
C PHE A 211 -15.79 8.52 -4.58
N PHE A 212 -14.83 9.25 -5.11
CA PHE A 212 -14.93 10.69 -5.26
C PHE A 212 -14.47 11.14 -6.64
N ASP A 213 -15.05 12.26 -7.09
CA ASP A 213 -14.45 13.08 -8.12
C ASP A 213 -13.22 13.85 -7.59
N ARG A 214 -12.65 14.72 -8.41
CA ARG A 214 -11.46 15.50 -8.05
C ARG A 214 -11.71 16.48 -6.89
N ASP A 215 -12.94 16.94 -6.71
CA ASP A 215 -13.35 17.91 -5.71
C ASP A 215 -13.92 17.29 -4.43
N TYR A 216 -13.81 15.95 -4.30
CA TYR A 216 -14.36 15.15 -3.20
C TYR A 216 -15.90 15.09 -3.17
N ASN A 217 -16.60 15.31 -4.29
CA ASN A 217 -18.01 14.95 -4.36
C ASN A 217 -18.14 13.41 -4.41
N SER A 218 -18.98 12.86 -3.55
CA SER A 218 -19.22 11.40 -3.54
C SER A 218 -19.97 10.99 -4.81
N LEU A 219 -19.44 9.99 -5.50
CA LEU A 219 -19.96 9.50 -6.78
C LEU A 219 -20.99 8.40 -6.65
N ILE A 220 -21.02 7.71 -5.51
CA ILE A 220 -21.93 6.59 -5.24
C ILE A 220 -22.18 6.45 -3.74
N ASP A 221 -23.39 6.09 -3.38
CA ASP A 221 -23.74 5.69 -2.01
C ASP A 221 -23.40 4.21 -1.80
N LEU A 222 -22.17 3.96 -1.34
CA LEU A 222 -21.64 2.64 -1.09
C LEU A 222 -21.16 2.51 0.36
N TYR A 223 -21.40 1.36 0.96
CA TYR A 223 -20.94 1.00 2.29
C TYR A 223 -19.93 -0.14 2.22
N SER A 224 -18.66 0.14 2.52
CA SER A 224 -17.60 -0.86 2.55
C SER A 224 -17.29 -1.29 4.00
N TYR A 225 -17.94 -2.36 4.48
CA TYR A 225 -17.77 -2.84 5.85
C TYR A 225 -16.33 -3.18 6.22
N GLY A 226 -15.61 -3.84 5.30
CA GLY A 226 -14.20 -4.19 5.50
C GLY A 226 -13.32 -2.97 5.69
N HIS A 227 -13.39 -2.01 4.78
CA HIS A 227 -12.59 -0.79 4.87
C HIS A 227 -12.96 0.11 6.06
N HIS A 228 -14.22 0.07 6.54
CA HIS A 228 -14.61 0.85 7.72
C HIS A 228 -13.87 0.38 8.97
N ILE A 229 -13.82 -0.93 9.19
CA ILE A 229 -13.11 -1.48 10.36
C ILE A 229 -11.59 -1.36 10.19
N GLU A 230 -11.09 -1.53 8.96
CA GLU A 230 -9.67 -1.35 8.65
C GLU A 230 -9.21 0.08 8.90
N THR A 231 -9.96 1.07 8.42
CA THR A 231 -9.70 2.49 8.68
C THR A 231 -9.65 2.80 10.18
N SER A 232 -10.56 2.22 10.95
CA SER A 232 -10.63 2.49 12.39
C SER A 232 -9.34 2.14 13.12
N TRP A 233 -8.77 0.96 12.85
CA TRP A 233 -7.54 0.56 13.52
C TRP A 233 -6.28 1.22 12.92
N LEU A 234 -6.26 1.48 11.60
CA LEU A 234 -5.14 2.16 10.95
C LEU A 234 -4.99 3.61 11.40
N ILE A 235 -6.11 4.33 11.51
CA ILE A 235 -6.10 5.71 12.04
C ILE A 235 -5.70 5.73 13.51
N ASP A 236 -6.21 4.81 14.34
CA ASP A 236 -5.80 4.69 15.74
C ASP A 236 -4.27 4.44 15.86
N TRP A 237 -3.74 3.49 15.07
CA TRP A 237 -2.30 3.23 15.04
C TRP A 237 -1.48 4.47 14.62
N GLY A 238 -1.83 5.10 13.50
CA GLY A 238 -1.11 6.27 13.01
C GLY A 238 -1.18 7.47 13.96
N THR A 239 -2.32 7.72 14.59
CA THR A 239 -2.46 8.81 15.58
C THR A 239 -1.64 8.57 16.84
N ARG A 240 -1.53 7.32 17.28
CA ARG A 240 -0.62 6.95 18.39
C ARG A 240 0.84 7.21 18.03
N LEU A 241 1.27 6.85 16.82
CA LEU A 241 2.62 7.12 16.33
C LEU A 241 2.93 8.62 16.28
N LEU A 242 1.96 9.44 15.90
CA LEU A 242 2.09 10.89 15.83
C LEU A 242 2.03 11.58 17.22
N GLY A 243 1.64 10.85 18.25
CA GLY A 243 1.36 11.43 19.57
C GLY A 243 0.11 12.34 19.57
N CYS A 244 -0.75 12.18 18.58
CA CYS A 244 -2.03 12.90 18.47
C CYS A 244 -3.13 11.99 19.01
N LEU A 245 -3.70 12.33 20.15
CA LEU A 245 -4.95 11.75 20.61
C LEU A 245 -6.10 12.41 19.83
N LEU A 246 -6.38 11.92 18.62
CA LEU A 246 -7.74 12.07 18.10
C LEU A 246 -8.61 11.23 19.03
N TYR A 247 -9.57 11.85 19.68
CA TYR A 247 -10.45 11.27 20.68
C TYR A 247 -10.78 9.81 20.37
N THR A 248 -10.19 8.90 21.13
CA THR A 248 -10.79 7.59 21.31
C THR A 248 -12.03 7.84 22.15
N SER A 249 -13.23 7.73 21.57
CA SER A 249 -14.43 7.61 22.34
C SER A 249 -14.21 6.50 23.37
N PRO A 250 -14.44 6.74 24.67
CA PRO A 250 -14.31 5.67 25.65
C PRO A 250 -15.15 4.48 25.18
N SER A 251 -14.53 3.30 25.16
CA SER A 251 -15.26 2.08 24.87
C SER A 251 -16.44 1.96 25.83
N PRO A 252 -17.64 1.58 25.38
CA PRO A 252 -18.76 1.33 26.30
C PRO A 252 -18.48 0.27 27.36
N ARG A 253 -17.26 -0.31 27.38
CA ARG A 253 -16.80 -1.34 28.32
C ARG A 253 -15.79 -0.85 29.34
N ASP A 254 -15.36 0.42 29.26
CA ASP A 254 -14.51 1.09 30.26
C ASP A 254 -15.43 1.91 31.28
#